data_16e6047056f2d302aaf51e3f0f9d6082
#
_entry.id   16e6047056f2d302aaf51e3f0f9d6082
#
_cell.length_a   1.000
_cell.length_b   1.000
_cell.length_c   1.000
_cell.angle_alpha   90.00
_cell.angle_beta   90.00
_cell.angle_gamma   90.00
#
_symmetry.space_group_name_H-M   'P 1'
#
loop_
_entity.id
_entity.type
_entity.pdbx_description
1 polymer ?
#
loop_
_entity_poly.entity_id
_entity_poly.type
_entity_poly.pdbx_seq_one_letter_code
_entity_poly.pdbx_strand_id
1 'polypeptide(L)'
;AEGAGFGIVASATGDGRRIARPNVKWVLSKLRRNYQWFFKDGRWNYEGVTTTRRVSDGQVAVSATEPAKIAAPVDWGNYRLDVTSDGAEEAATAVSFSVGYESDKTADTPDVLDVALDKASYANGETLQVRLSPRFAGKATLAAGSDRLADIRTIDIAEGGTTASIPVKSDWGAS
;
A
#
# COMPACT_ATOMS: atom_id res chain seq x y z
N ALA A 1 8.70 11.07 4.60
CA ALA A 1 7.50 10.28 4.87
C ALA A 1 6.32 11.02 4.26
N GLU A 2 5.56 10.35 3.44
CA GLU A 2 4.30 10.86 2.91
C GLU A 2 3.22 10.74 3.99
N GLY A 3 2.19 11.60 3.93
CA GLY A 3 1.06 11.57 4.85
C GLY A 3 -0.22 11.17 4.14
N ALA A 4 -0.98 10.23 4.69
CA ALA A 4 -2.32 9.93 4.23
C ALA A 4 -3.33 10.74 5.06
N GLY A 5 -4.21 11.48 4.39
CA GLY A 5 -5.27 12.26 5.00
C GLY A 5 -6.65 11.68 4.69
N PHE A 6 -7.53 11.64 5.68
CA PHE A 6 -8.90 11.12 5.55
C PHE A 6 -9.91 12.09 6.16
N GLY A 7 -11.09 12.15 5.55
CA GLY A 7 -12.26 12.82 6.10
C GLY A 7 -13.27 11.78 6.60
N ILE A 8 -13.61 11.83 7.89
CA ILE A 8 -14.58 10.92 8.49
C ILE A 8 -15.92 11.66 8.64
N VAL A 9 -16.99 11.05 8.17
CA VAL A 9 -18.37 11.50 8.33
C VAL A 9 -19.21 10.38 8.91
N ALA A 10 -20.25 10.74 9.66
CA ALA A 10 -21.27 9.81 10.12
C ALA A 10 -22.61 10.20 9.53
N SER A 11 -23.39 9.21 9.07
CA SER A 11 -24.74 9.43 8.55
C SER A 11 -25.73 8.47 9.19
N ALA A 12 -26.97 8.92 9.34
CA ALA A 12 -28.08 8.11 9.83
C ALA A 12 -28.48 7.08 8.77
N THR A 13 -28.78 5.86 9.20
CA THR A 13 -29.08 4.73 8.32
C THR A 13 -30.39 4.91 7.54
N GLY A 14 -31.37 5.67 8.09
CA GLY A 14 -32.71 5.79 7.49
C GLY A 14 -32.77 6.79 6.34
N ASP A 15 -32.15 7.96 6.48
CA ASP A 15 -32.29 9.09 5.54
C ASP A 15 -30.96 9.60 4.98
N GLY A 16 -29.83 9.02 5.40
CA GLY A 16 -28.49 9.43 4.96
C GLY A 16 -28.02 10.77 5.51
N ARG A 17 -28.82 11.42 6.40
CA ARG A 17 -28.47 12.71 6.99
C ARG A 17 -27.20 12.61 7.84
N ARG A 18 -26.31 13.59 7.73
CA ARG A 18 -25.14 13.67 8.59
C ARG A 18 -25.53 13.83 10.05
N ILE A 19 -24.87 13.11 10.91
CA ILE A 19 -25.06 13.12 12.36
C ILE A 19 -23.75 13.35 13.08
N ALA A 20 -23.82 13.95 14.26
CA ALA A 20 -22.63 14.10 15.12
C ALA A 20 -22.38 12.80 15.90
N ARG A 21 -21.09 12.46 16.04
CA ARG A 21 -20.63 11.34 16.87
C ARG A 21 -19.41 11.81 17.70
N PRO A 22 -19.50 11.87 19.02
CA PRO A 22 -18.44 12.43 19.84
C PRO A 22 -17.20 11.52 19.96
N ASN A 23 -17.39 10.22 19.86
CA ASN A 23 -16.34 9.22 20.15
C ASN A 23 -16.20 8.26 18.96
N VAL A 24 -15.49 8.69 17.94
CA VAL A 24 -15.14 7.85 16.79
C VAL A 24 -13.69 7.43 16.91
N LYS A 25 -13.46 6.14 17.04
CA LYS A 25 -12.11 5.55 17.08
C LYS A 25 -11.68 5.18 15.69
N TRP A 26 -10.42 5.34 15.40
CA TRP A 26 -9.82 4.89 14.15
C TRP A 26 -8.49 4.20 14.39
N VAL A 27 -8.19 3.22 13.55
CA VAL A 27 -6.95 2.45 13.56
C VAL A 27 -6.45 2.32 12.15
N LEU A 28 -5.24 2.79 11.89
CA LEU A 28 -4.53 2.59 10.64
C LEU A 28 -3.55 1.44 10.78
N SER A 29 -3.69 0.45 9.95
CA SER A 29 -2.86 -0.75 9.94
C SER A 29 -2.19 -0.94 8.59
N LYS A 30 -0.91 -1.33 8.60
CA LYS A 30 -0.19 -1.78 7.42
C LYS A 30 -0.40 -3.28 7.25
N LEU A 31 -0.80 -3.68 6.06
CA LEU A 31 -1.02 -5.07 5.68
C LEU A 31 0.26 -5.61 5.02
N ARG A 32 0.69 -6.78 5.46
CA ARG A 32 1.77 -7.54 4.84
C ARG A 32 1.27 -8.91 4.47
N ARG A 33 1.46 -9.31 3.23
CA ARG A 33 1.18 -10.67 2.80
C ARG A 33 2.45 -11.49 2.92
N ASN A 34 2.40 -12.54 3.71
CA ASN A 34 3.45 -13.54 3.85
C ASN A 34 2.92 -14.87 3.34
N TYR A 35 3.81 -15.78 2.98
CA TYR A 35 3.42 -17.10 2.55
C TYR A 35 4.04 -18.13 3.49
N GLN A 36 3.25 -19.12 3.88
CA GLN A 36 3.71 -20.26 4.65
C GLN A 36 3.76 -21.49 3.74
N TRP A 37 4.92 -22.11 3.69
CA TRP A 37 5.08 -23.36 2.97
C TRP A 37 4.72 -24.53 3.86
N PHE A 38 4.00 -25.50 3.31
CA PHE A 38 3.70 -26.75 3.97
C PHE A 38 3.75 -27.91 2.99
N PHE A 39 4.08 -29.10 3.49
CA PHE A 39 4.12 -30.31 2.70
C PHE A 39 2.84 -31.10 2.95
N LYS A 40 2.08 -31.35 1.87
CA LYS A 40 0.84 -32.13 1.91
C LYS A 40 0.68 -32.95 0.64
N ASP A 41 0.22 -34.18 0.78
CA ASP A 41 -0.06 -35.11 -0.34
C ASP A 41 1.13 -35.30 -1.29
N GLY A 42 2.34 -35.42 -0.72
CA GLY A 42 3.56 -35.68 -1.48
C GLY A 42 4.15 -34.49 -2.23
N ARG A 43 3.62 -33.26 -2.02
CA ARG A 43 4.09 -32.05 -2.68
C ARG A 43 4.14 -30.85 -1.73
N TRP A 44 5.00 -29.90 -2.07
CA TRP A 44 5.04 -28.59 -1.40
C TRP A 44 3.90 -27.72 -1.90
N ASN A 45 3.18 -27.13 -0.95
CA ASN A 45 2.14 -26.15 -1.17
C ASN A 45 2.46 -24.90 -0.38
N TYR A 46 1.77 -23.80 -0.67
CA TYR A 46 1.90 -22.55 0.10
C TYR A 46 0.53 -21.94 0.36
N GLU A 47 0.43 -21.21 1.46
CA GLU A 47 -0.73 -20.44 1.85
C GLU A 47 -0.35 -18.98 2.10
N GLY A 48 -1.13 -18.05 1.54
CA GLY A 48 -0.96 -16.64 1.78
C GLY A 48 -1.54 -16.24 3.12
N VAL A 49 -0.71 -15.72 4.03
CA VAL A 49 -1.12 -15.23 5.34
C VAL A 49 -0.95 -13.71 5.36
N THR A 50 -2.04 -12.98 5.58
CA THR A 50 -1.98 -11.52 5.75
C THR A 50 -1.74 -11.20 7.21
N THR A 51 -0.63 -10.57 7.52
CA THR A 51 -0.33 -10.04 8.84
C THR A 51 -0.63 -8.54 8.88
N THR A 52 -1.18 -8.10 10.00
CA THR A 52 -1.59 -6.71 10.21
C THR A 52 -0.72 -6.09 11.29
N ARG A 53 -0.08 -4.96 10.98
CA ARG A 53 0.67 -4.17 11.94
C ARG A 53 0.02 -2.80 12.11
N ARG A 54 -0.42 -2.46 13.32
CA ARG A 54 -0.90 -1.12 13.65
C ARG A 54 0.21 -0.09 13.43
N VAL A 55 -0.11 0.97 12.70
CA VAL A 55 0.81 2.08 12.38
C VAL A 55 0.45 3.32 13.18
N SER A 56 -0.83 3.62 13.27
CA SER A 56 -1.35 4.77 14.01
C SER A 56 -2.78 4.51 14.42
N ASP A 57 -3.22 5.16 15.49
CA ASP A 57 -4.60 5.11 15.95
C ASP A 57 -4.94 6.41 16.68
N GLY A 58 -6.22 6.62 16.89
CA GLY A 58 -6.69 7.78 17.63
C GLY A 58 -8.21 7.81 17.77
N GLN A 59 -8.66 8.91 18.34
CA GLN A 59 -10.07 9.20 18.54
C GLN A 59 -10.37 10.61 18.07
N VAL A 60 -11.55 10.81 17.45
CA VAL A 60 -11.98 12.09 16.92
C VAL A 60 -13.48 12.26 17.10
N ALA A 61 -13.93 13.49 17.32
CA ALA A 61 -15.35 13.84 17.26
C ALA A 61 -15.73 14.17 15.82
N VAL A 62 -16.82 13.58 15.35
CA VAL A 62 -17.42 13.86 14.03
C VAL A 62 -18.59 14.80 14.22
N SER A 63 -18.62 15.91 13.51
CA SER A 63 -19.74 16.86 13.51
C SER A 63 -20.75 16.51 12.39
N ALA A 64 -21.98 17.02 12.51
CA ALA A 64 -22.97 16.90 11.45
C ALA A 64 -22.71 17.81 10.24
N THR A 65 -21.86 18.83 10.39
CA THR A 65 -21.64 19.88 9.38
C THR A 65 -20.36 19.64 8.59
N GLU A 66 -19.26 19.27 9.26
CA GLU A 66 -17.93 19.13 8.66
C GLU A 66 -17.36 17.74 8.90
N PRO A 67 -16.62 17.19 7.92
CA PRO A 67 -15.87 15.95 8.11
C PRO A 67 -14.76 16.14 9.17
N ALA A 68 -14.62 15.17 10.05
CA ALA A 68 -13.46 15.11 10.93
C ALA A 68 -12.23 14.70 10.11
N LYS A 69 -11.16 15.49 10.19
CA LYS A 69 -9.93 15.24 9.45
C LYS A 69 -8.94 14.49 10.32
N ILE A 70 -8.41 13.41 9.81
CA ILE A 70 -7.29 12.67 10.41
C ILE A 70 -6.14 12.58 9.41
N ALA A 71 -4.93 12.53 9.90
CA ALA A 71 -3.73 12.33 9.09
C ALA A 71 -2.79 11.39 9.82
N ALA A 72 -2.14 10.51 9.07
CA ALA A 72 -1.16 9.59 9.60
C ALA A 72 0.04 9.46 8.65
N PRO A 73 1.27 9.30 9.18
CA PRO A 73 2.44 9.04 8.36
C PRO A 73 2.33 7.67 7.73
N VAL A 74 2.59 7.58 6.44
CA VAL A 74 2.61 6.33 5.67
C VAL A 74 3.88 6.26 4.84
N ASP A 75 4.35 5.07 4.60
CA ASP A 75 5.36 4.71 3.61
C ASP A 75 4.74 3.79 2.55
N TRP A 76 5.50 3.32 1.61
CA TRP A 76 5.01 2.44 0.57
C TRP A 76 4.44 1.14 1.13
N GLY A 77 3.29 0.71 0.59
CA GLY A 77 2.64 -0.54 0.97
C GLY A 77 1.12 -0.47 1.02
N ASN A 78 0.52 -1.55 1.45
CA ASN A 78 -0.92 -1.70 1.58
C ASN A 78 -1.37 -1.40 3.00
N TYR A 79 -2.47 -0.66 3.11
CA TYR A 79 -3.02 -0.19 4.38
C TYR A 79 -4.51 -0.46 4.48
N ARG A 80 -4.98 -0.55 5.72
CA ARG A 80 -6.40 -0.55 6.07
C ARG A 80 -6.64 0.43 7.20
N LEU A 81 -7.60 1.32 6.99
CA LEU A 81 -8.15 2.20 8.01
C LEU A 81 -9.48 1.61 8.49
N ASP A 82 -9.53 1.23 9.75
CA ASP A 82 -10.75 0.82 10.42
C ASP A 82 -11.25 1.99 11.28
N VAL A 83 -12.56 2.27 11.19
CA VAL A 83 -13.23 3.34 11.93
C VAL A 83 -14.43 2.76 12.63
N THR A 84 -14.52 2.99 13.93
CA THR A 84 -15.62 2.49 14.78
C THR A 84 -16.19 3.61 15.63
N SER A 85 -17.50 3.59 15.86
CA SER A 85 -18.17 4.45 16.82
C SER A 85 -18.87 3.61 17.86
N ASP A 86 -18.65 3.95 19.13
CA ASP A 86 -19.36 3.35 20.26
C ASP A 86 -20.66 4.11 20.50
N GLY A 87 -21.70 3.47 21.05
CA GLY A 87 -22.96 4.08 21.44
C GLY A 87 -24.18 3.22 21.14
N ALA A 88 -25.39 3.78 21.25
CA ALA A 88 -26.65 3.07 21.04
C ALA A 88 -26.82 2.49 19.61
N GLU A 89 -26.08 3.01 18.66
CA GLU A 89 -25.95 2.48 17.30
C GLU A 89 -24.46 2.34 17.00
N GLU A 90 -23.89 1.17 17.31
CA GLU A 90 -22.53 0.85 16.93
C GLU A 90 -22.40 0.85 15.40
N ALA A 91 -21.41 1.54 14.89
CA ALA A 91 -21.10 1.55 13.48
C ALA A 91 -19.61 1.28 13.26
N ALA A 92 -19.32 0.46 12.28
CA ALA A 92 -17.97 0.17 11.85
C ALA A 92 -17.86 0.29 10.33
N THR A 93 -16.76 0.86 9.87
CA THR A 93 -16.42 0.91 8.46
C THR A 93 -14.91 0.74 8.30
N ALA A 94 -14.50 0.26 7.13
CA ALA A 94 -13.11 0.13 6.82
C ALA A 94 -12.86 0.51 5.36
N VAL A 95 -11.68 1.09 5.10
CA VAL A 95 -11.18 1.36 3.76
C VAL A 95 -9.77 0.82 3.62
N SER A 96 -9.52 0.09 2.53
CA SER A 96 -8.18 -0.36 2.16
C SER A 96 -7.65 0.51 1.04
N PHE A 97 -6.36 0.83 1.09
CA PHE A 97 -5.69 1.64 0.10
C PHE A 97 -4.21 1.24 -0.01
N SER A 98 -3.59 1.59 -1.13
CA SER A 98 -2.17 1.38 -1.38
C SER A 98 -1.45 2.72 -1.46
N VAL A 99 -0.23 2.79 -0.98
CA VAL A 99 0.68 3.92 -1.12
C VAL A 99 1.82 3.49 -2.01
N GLY A 100 2.12 4.29 -3.04
CA GLY A 100 2.99 3.93 -4.15
C GLY A 100 2.20 3.32 -5.32
N TYR A 101 2.80 3.32 -6.48
CA TYR A 101 2.22 2.70 -7.67
C TYR A 101 2.68 1.24 -7.77
N GLU A 102 1.76 0.31 -7.52
CA GLU A 102 1.99 -1.11 -7.82
C GLU A 102 1.61 -1.36 -9.29
N SER A 103 2.58 -1.76 -10.11
CA SER A 103 2.28 -2.38 -11.39
C SER A 103 1.53 -3.69 -11.12
N ASP A 104 0.52 -3.99 -11.92
CA ASP A 104 -0.44 -5.08 -11.79
C ASP A 104 0.01 -6.26 -10.92
N LYS A 105 -0.83 -6.58 -9.93
CA LYS A 105 -0.64 -7.71 -9.01
C LYS A 105 -0.74 -9.04 -9.76
N THR A 106 0.25 -9.35 -10.56
CA THR A 106 0.23 -10.54 -11.40
C THR A 106 0.72 -11.80 -10.72
N ALA A 107 1.21 -11.74 -9.47
CA ALA A 107 1.75 -12.93 -8.88
C ALA A 107 1.42 -13.11 -7.41
N ASP A 108 0.41 -13.93 -7.19
CA ASP A 108 0.09 -14.57 -5.91
C ASP A 108 1.07 -15.72 -5.59
N THR A 109 2.33 -15.62 -6.03
CA THR A 109 3.32 -16.67 -5.83
C THR A 109 4.36 -16.27 -4.80
N PRO A 110 4.83 -17.22 -3.97
CA PRO A 110 5.78 -16.96 -2.90
C PRO A 110 7.18 -16.54 -3.37
N ASP A 111 7.50 -16.71 -4.65
CA ASP A 111 8.82 -16.49 -5.24
C ASP A 111 8.95 -15.12 -5.90
N VAL A 112 7.96 -14.24 -5.73
CA VAL A 112 7.88 -12.97 -6.41
C VAL A 112 8.55 -11.85 -5.63
N LEU A 113 9.29 -11.05 -6.35
CA LEU A 113 9.80 -9.76 -5.93
C LEU A 113 8.69 -8.72 -6.15
N ASP A 114 8.18 -8.11 -5.09
CA ASP A 114 7.24 -7.01 -5.23
C ASP A 114 7.96 -5.78 -5.76
N VAL A 115 7.44 -5.22 -6.85
CA VAL A 115 7.97 -4.03 -7.51
C VAL A 115 6.92 -2.93 -7.46
N ALA A 116 7.27 -1.76 -6.96
CA ALA A 116 6.41 -0.60 -6.94
C ALA A 116 7.15 0.64 -7.46
N LEU A 117 6.42 1.50 -8.16
CA LEU A 117 6.92 2.77 -8.68
C LEU A 117 6.33 3.92 -7.86
N ASP A 118 6.98 5.07 -7.85
CA ASP A 118 6.45 6.27 -7.20
C ASP A 118 5.38 6.98 -8.05
N LYS A 119 5.38 6.76 -9.38
CA LYS A 119 4.42 7.33 -10.33
C LYS A 119 3.99 6.31 -11.39
N ALA A 120 2.85 6.56 -12.02
CA ALA A 120 2.34 5.77 -13.14
C ALA A 120 3.05 6.07 -14.48
N SER A 121 3.59 7.28 -14.63
CA SER A 121 4.29 7.71 -15.85
C SER A 121 5.38 8.71 -15.50
N TYR A 122 6.38 8.81 -16.36
CA TYR A 122 7.55 9.67 -16.18
C TYR A 122 7.85 10.45 -17.45
N ALA A 123 8.22 11.71 -17.30
CA ALA A 123 8.75 12.52 -18.38
C ALA A 123 10.26 12.31 -18.54
N ASN A 124 10.77 12.65 -19.72
CA ASN A 124 12.20 12.65 -19.99
C ASN A 124 12.94 13.59 -19.02
N GLY A 125 14.05 13.09 -18.44
CA GLY A 125 14.84 13.81 -17.45
C GLY A 125 14.37 13.67 -16.01
N GLU A 126 13.20 13.06 -15.75
CA GLU A 126 12.78 12.70 -14.40
C GLU A 126 13.57 11.52 -13.86
N THR A 127 13.47 11.32 -12.55
CA THR A 127 14.07 10.15 -11.89
C THR A 127 12.95 9.20 -11.45
N LEU A 128 12.96 8.02 -12.01
CA LEU A 128 12.12 6.90 -11.64
C LEU A 128 12.59 6.32 -10.30
N GLN A 129 11.70 6.22 -9.31
CA GLN A 129 11.96 5.53 -8.06
C GLN A 129 11.30 4.16 -8.11
N VAL A 130 12.12 3.12 -8.04
CA VAL A 130 11.66 1.72 -8.03
C VAL A 130 11.85 1.16 -6.64
N ARG A 131 10.77 0.81 -5.97
CA ARG A 131 10.83 0.09 -4.71
C ARG A 131 10.77 -1.40 -4.98
N LEU A 132 11.77 -2.11 -4.52
CA LEU A 132 11.89 -3.56 -4.57
C LEU A 132 11.70 -4.11 -3.17
N SER A 133 10.73 -4.98 -2.98
CA SER A 133 10.44 -5.62 -1.70
C SER A 133 10.59 -7.13 -1.84
N PRO A 134 11.80 -7.66 -1.58
CA PRO A 134 12.08 -9.09 -1.68
C PRO A 134 11.64 -9.81 -0.41
N ARG A 135 11.54 -11.12 -0.48
CA ARG A 135 11.43 -12.00 0.70
C ARG A 135 12.75 -12.16 1.43
N PHE A 136 13.83 -12.22 0.68
CA PHE A 136 15.18 -12.45 1.18
C PHE A 136 16.12 -11.43 0.55
N ALA A 137 17.17 -11.07 1.27
CA ALA A 137 18.24 -10.27 0.70
C ALA A 137 18.88 -11.00 -0.50
N GLY A 138 19.27 -10.26 -1.51
CA GLY A 138 19.86 -10.85 -2.70
C GLY A 138 20.23 -9.83 -3.76
N LYS A 139 20.28 -10.28 -5.02
CA LYS A 139 20.52 -9.43 -6.18
C LYS A 139 19.31 -9.44 -7.10
N ALA A 140 18.93 -8.27 -7.60
CA ALA A 140 17.91 -8.12 -8.63
C ALA A 140 18.51 -7.51 -9.89
N THR A 141 18.11 -8.00 -11.04
CA THR A 141 18.37 -7.36 -12.32
C THR A 141 17.15 -6.58 -12.74
N LEU A 142 17.30 -5.26 -12.85
CA LEU A 142 16.30 -4.35 -13.38
C LEU A 142 16.55 -4.17 -14.88
N ALA A 143 15.51 -4.40 -15.67
CA ALA A 143 15.50 -4.12 -17.10
C ALA A 143 14.37 -3.13 -17.39
N ALA A 144 14.68 -2.02 -18.02
CA ALA A 144 13.73 -1.04 -18.50
C ALA A 144 13.71 -1.04 -20.03
N GLY A 145 12.52 -1.07 -20.62
CA GLY A 145 12.38 -1.07 -22.07
C GLY A 145 10.93 -1.23 -22.50
N SER A 146 10.68 -0.98 -23.78
CA SER A 146 9.41 -1.21 -24.47
C SER A 146 9.61 -2.22 -25.59
N ASP A 147 9.74 -1.77 -26.83
CA ASP A 147 10.09 -2.54 -28.01
C ASP A 147 11.58 -2.93 -28.07
N ARG A 148 12.40 -2.24 -27.27
CA ARG A 148 13.84 -2.49 -27.11
C ARG A 148 14.26 -2.31 -25.66
N LEU A 149 15.34 -2.98 -25.29
CA LEU A 149 15.98 -2.80 -23.98
C LEU A 149 16.65 -1.43 -23.94
N ALA A 150 16.20 -0.56 -23.04
CA ALA A 150 16.74 0.78 -22.86
C ALA A 150 17.77 0.88 -21.74
N ASP A 151 17.57 0.15 -20.66
CA ASP A 151 18.51 0.10 -19.54
C ASP A 151 18.48 -1.29 -18.87
N ILE A 152 19.64 -1.72 -18.38
CA ILE A 152 19.77 -2.94 -17.57
C ILE A 152 20.80 -2.72 -16.48
N ARG A 153 20.45 -3.08 -15.25
CA ARG A 153 21.39 -2.98 -14.13
C ARG A 153 21.07 -4.03 -13.06
N THR A 154 22.12 -4.47 -12.39
CA THR A 154 22.01 -5.36 -11.23
C THR A 154 22.23 -4.57 -9.96
N ILE A 155 21.36 -4.72 -8.98
CA ILE A 155 21.43 -4.06 -7.68
C ILE A 155 21.31 -5.08 -6.56
N ASP A 156 21.95 -4.76 -5.43
CA ASP A 156 21.78 -5.53 -4.20
C ASP A 156 20.49 -5.09 -3.50
N ILE A 157 19.69 -6.05 -3.08
CA ILE A 157 18.43 -5.82 -2.38
C ILE A 157 18.49 -6.39 -0.97
N ALA A 158 18.13 -5.55 0.00
CA ALA A 158 18.06 -5.93 1.41
C ALA A 158 16.71 -6.60 1.70
N GLU A 159 16.64 -7.46 2.72
CA GLU A 159 15.41 -8.12 3.17
C GLU A 159 14.27 -7.13 3.50
N GLY A 160 14.59 -5.95 4.04
CA GLY A 160 13.63 -4.87 4.28
C GLY A 160 13.20 -4.08 3.04
N GLY A 161 13.69 -4.48 1.86
CA GLY A 161 13.49 -3.81 0.58
C GLY A 161 14.51 -2.71 0.30
N THR A 162 14.66 -2.40 -0.99
CA THR A 162 15.59 -1.39 -1.51
C THR A 162 14.85 -0.49 -2.49
N THR A 163 15.14 0.81 -2.46
CA THR A 163 14.66 1.76 -3.48
C THR A 163 15.80 2.10 -4.42
N ALA A 164 15.62 1.87 -5.71
CA ALA A 164 16.54 2.24 -6.76
C ALA A 164 16.07 3.51 -7.47
N SER A 165 16.98 4.44 -7.70
CA SER A 165 16.73 5.66 -8.47
C SER A 165 17.32 5.50 -9.87
N ILE A 166 16.49 5.68 -10.90
CA ILE A 166 16.87 5.48 -12.29
C ILE A 166 16.52 6.74 -13.10
N PRO A 167 17.50 7.45 -13.69
CA PRO A 167 17.20 8.60 -14.54
C PRO A 167 16.53 8.14 -15.83
N VAL A 168 15.38 8.73 -16.15
CA VAL A 168 14.64 8.49 -17.40
C VAL A 168 15.31 9.28 -18.52
N LYS A 169 15.73 8.59 -19.57
CA LYS A 169 16.43 9.19 -20.70
C LYS A 169 15.52 9.36 -21.91
N SER A 170 15.83 10.33 -22.75
CA SER A 170 15.06 10.64 -23.96
C SER A 170 15.04 9.51 -25.00
N ASP A 171 15.98 8.59 -24.93
CA ASP A 171 16.09 7.44 -25.84
C ASP A 171 15.27 6.22 -25.40
N TRP A 172 14.54 6.31 -24.28
CA TRP A 172 13.69 5.23 -23.79
C TRP A 172 12.38 5.09 -24.60
N GLY A 173 12.04 6.11 -25.40
CA GLY A 173 10.81 6.15 -26.17
C GLY A 173 9.62 6.68 -25.35
N ALA A 174 8.52 7.02 -26.04
CA ALA A 174 7.23 7.31 -25.42
C ALA A 174 6.39 6.03 -25.44
N SER A 175 5.81 5.68 -24.31
CA SER A 175 4.80 4.62 -24.20
C SER A 175 3.43 5.21 -23.97
#